data_11b563165a27b3ff80b58252ef96d18e
#
_entry.id   11b563165a27b3ff80b58252ef96d18e
#
_cell.length_a   1.000
_cell.length_b   1.000
_cell.length_c   1.000
_cell.angle_alpha   90.00
_cell.angle_beta   90.00
_cell.angle_gamma   90.00
#
_symmetry.space_group_name_H-M   'P 1'
#
loop_
_entity.id
_entity.type
_entity.pdbx_description
1 polymer ?
#
loop_
_entity_poly.entity_id
_entity_poly.type
_entity_poly.pdbx_seq_one_letter_code
_entity_poly.pdbx_strand_id
1 'polypeptide(L)'
;MVLAIPAVSHAGIIFSIGFAPPPLPVYDQPLCPGEGYIWTPGYWAYDDVDGYFWVPGTWVTVPEPGLLWTPGYWGWANGAFVFNQGYWGPQVGFYGGINYGFGYVGVGYAGGYWQNGAFFYNRSVNNVTNVTNVYSKTVVVNNITVNNVSYNGGSGGITARPTAQEEAAAHARHVPPTSVQVSHVQEASTNRQLFESQNHGKPPIAATAKPGDFRASVVAAKSAAPSYKPAEARGGTAGRAPAGRPNTPAANTPTHASEITPTRPAAPNTGKPALDQKYQQQQNALNAKQDKERQNLQKSQEQEHQHLAQQKASEPAKQQVEQKHQQQTQQLQQKHTVEQQKLQEKQRPAPAAKPKETKEKN
;
A
#
# COMPACT_ATOMS: atom_id res chain seq x y z
N MET A 1 23.99 -29.45 -21.44
CA MET A 1 23.75 -28.06 -21.89
C MET A 1 22.46 -27.62 -21.22
N VAL A 2 22.56 -26.88 -20.11
CA VAL A 2 21.41 -26.43 -19.33
C VAL A 2 21.04 -25.05 -19.85
N LEU A 3 19.88 -24.92 -20.50
CA LEU A 3 19.33 -23.63 -20.89
C LEU A 3 18.83 -22.91 -19.64
N ALA A 4 19.52 -21.85 -19.24
CA ALA A 4 19.03 -20.90 -18.27
C ALA A 4 17.95 -20.02 -18.93
N ILE A 5 16.69 -20.20 -18.53
CA ILE A 5 15.59 -19.31 -18.91
C ILE A 5 15.75 -18.05 -18.07
N PRO A 6 15.88 -16.86 -18.66
CA PRO A 6 15.92 -15.62 -17.87
C PRO A 6 14.56 -15.40 -17.23
N ALA A 7 14.53 -15.27 -15.90
CA ALA A 7 13.36 -14.82 -15.15
C ALA A 7 13.04 -13.38 -15.59
N VAL A 8 11.92 -13.21 -16.27
CA VAL A 8 11.41 -11.87 -16.63
C VAL A 8 10.89 -11.24 -15.33
N SER A 9 11.67 -10.37 -14.74
CA SER A 9 11.23 -9.51 -13.65
C SER A 9 10.16 -8.57 -14.20
N HIS A 10 8.90 -8.83 -13.91
CA HIS A 10 7.83 -7.87 -14.11
C HIS A 10 8.01 -6.78 -13.05
N ALA A 11 8.62 -5.67 -13.45
CA ALA A 11 8.59 -4.45 -12.68
C ALA A 11 7.12 -4.01 -12.59
N GLY A 12 6.48 -4.28 -11.46
CA GLY A 12 5.14 -3.77 -11.18
C GLY A 12 5.16 -2.24 -11.29
N ILE A 13 4.17 -1.67 -11.93
CA ILE A 13 3.98 -0.21 -12.01
C ILE A 13 3.75 0.26 -10.57
N ILE A 14 4.68 1.04 -10.04
CA ILE A 14 4.56 1.63 -8.70
C ILE A 14 3.77 2.92 -8.85
N PHE A 15 2.49 2.87 -8.52
CA PHE A 15 1.66 4.08 -8.40
C PHE A 15 2.02 4.81 -7.10
N SER A 16 2.23 6.12 -7.20
CA SER A 16 2.47 7.02 -6.08
C SER A 16 1.35 8.05 -6.06
N ILE A 17 0.42 7.93 -5.10
CA ILE A 17 -0.85 8.66 -5.07
C ILE A 17 -0.87 9.59 -3.87
N GLY A 18 -1.22 10.87 -4.08
CA GLY A 18 -1.23 11.89 -3.04
C GLY A 18 -2.44 11.86 -2.09
N PHE A 19 -3.44 11.01 -2.35
CA PHE A 19 -4.65 10.89 -1.52
C PHE A 19 -4.89 9.44 -1.10
N ALA A 20 -5.46 9.27 0.10
CA ALA A 20 -5.64 7.97 0.72
C ALA A 20 -6.63 7.10 -0.04
N PRO A 21 -6.40 5.77 -0.09
CA PRO A 21 -7.41 4.84 -0.58
C PRO A 21 -8.65 4.88 0.31
N PRO A 22 -9.84 4.61 -0.26
CA PRO A 22 -11.09 4.61 0.49
C PRO A 22 -11.08 3.55 1.59
N PRO A 23 -11.92 3.68 2.64
CA PRO A 23 -12.09 2.65 3.64
C PRO A 23 -12.51 1.30 3.04
N LEU A 24 -12.13 0.19 3.69
CA LEU A 24 -12.55 -1.14 3.25
C LEU A 24 -14.08 -1.30 3.37
N PRO A 25 -14.77 -1.80 2.35
CA PRO A 25 -16.18 -2.15 2.43
C PRO A 25 -16.42 -3.35 3.35
N VAL A 26 -17.59 -3.38 4.01
CA VAL A 26 -18.02 -4.51 4.83
C VAL A 26 -18.87 -5.46 3.99
N TYR A 27 -18.51 -6.73 3.93
CA TYR A 27 -19.22 -7.74 3.17
C TYR A 27 -19.13 -9.12 3.83
N ASP A 28 -19.94 -10.08 3.38
CA ASP A 28 -19.81 -11.47 3.78
C ASP A 28 -18.85 -12.22 2.84
N GLN A 29 -18.13 -13.17 3.40
CA GLN A 29 -17.34 -14.09 2.59
C GLN A 29 -18.28 -15.08 1.88
N PRO A 30 -18.19 -15.23 0.56
CA PRO A 30 -18.91 -16.30 -0.13
C PRO A 30 -18.44 -17.68 0.33
N LEU A 31 -19.29 -18.69 0.15
CA LEU A 31 -18.94 -20.07 0.49
C LEU A 31 -17.70 -20.52 -0.29
N CYS A 32 -16.78 -21.18 0.42
CA CYS A 32 -15.58 -21.76 -0.18
C CYS A 32 -15.98 -22.79 -1.27
N PRO A 33 -15.42 -22.73 -2.48
CA PRO A 33 -15.76 -23.67 -3.56
C PRO A 33 -15.37 -25.13 -3.27
N GLY A 34 -14.38 -25.35 -2.38
CA GLY A 34 -13.90 -26.69 -2.04
C GLY A 34 -12.51 -26.67 -1.41
N GLU A 35 -11.89 -27.86 -1.33
CA GLU A 35 -10.53 -28.00 -0.80
C GLU A 35 -9.50 -27.39 -1.75
N GLY A 36 -8.38 -26.91 -1.18
CA GLY A 36 -7.28 -26.31 -1.94
C GLY A 36 -7.49 -24.84 -2.34
N TYR A 37 -8.60 -24.22 -1.90
CA TYR A 37 -8.83 -22.78 -2.08
C TYR A 37 -8.40 -22.01 -0.85
N ILE A 38 -7.73 -20.88 -1.04
CA ILE A 38 -7.41 -19.92 0.02
C ILE A 38 -8.10 -18.61 -0.31
N TRP A 39 -8.64 -17.95 0.72
CA TRP A 39 -9.26 -16.65 0.59
C TRP A 39 -8.22 -15.57 0.30
N THR A 40 -8.44 -14.81 -0.77
CA THR A 40 -7.70 -13.58 -1.06
C THR A 40 -8.65 -12.41 -0.84
N PRO A 41 -8.40 -11.56 0.17
CA PRO A 41 -9.33 -10.48 0.50
C PRO A 41 -9.35 -9.41 -0.58
N GLY A 42 -10.49 -8.70 -0.70
CA GLY A 42 -10.61 -7.58 -1.60
C GLY A 42 -9.78 -6.38 -1.14
N TYR A 43 -9.42 -5.53 -2.07
CA TYR A 43 -8.65 -4.31 -1.82
C TYR A 43 -8.95 -3.23 -2.87
N TRP A 44 -8.62 -1.98 -2.55
CA TRP A 44 -8.66 -0.90 -3.51
C TRP A 44 -7.41 -0.92 -4.38
N ALA A 45 -7.58 -1.07 -5.69
CA ALA A 45 -6.55 -0.81 -6.69
C ALA A 45 -6.74 0.60 -7.26
N TYR A 46 -5.82 1.06 -8.09
CA TYR A 46 -5.84 2.41 -8.64
C TYR A 46 -5.60 2.40 -10.14
N ASP A 47 -6.39 3.21 -10.84
CA ASP A 47 -6.26 3.52 -12.25
C ASP A 47 -5.96 5.02 -12.42
N ASP A 48 -5.02 5.38 -13.31
CA ASP A 48 -4.57 6.76 -13.47
C ASP A 48 -5.64 7.71 -14.03
N VAL A 49 -6.67 7.17 -14.68
CA VAL A 49 -7.73 7.93 -15.34
C VAL A 49 -8.97 8.02 -14.45
N ASP A 50 -9.42 6.86 -13.94
CA ASP A 50 -10.71 6.72 -13.27
C ASP A 50 -10.60 6.64 -11.72
N GLY A 51 -9.38 6.57 -11.17
CA GLY A 51 -9.11 6.58 -9.73
C GLY A 51 -9.18 5.21 -9.07
N TYR A 52 -9.53 5.16 -7.77
CA TYR A 52 -9.62 3.90 -7.04
C TYR A 52 -10.77 3.02 -7.54
N PHE A 53 -10.48 1.73 -7.74
CA PHE A 53 -11.48 0.71 -8.02
C PHE A 53 -11.33 -0.48 -7.07
N TRP A 54 -12.44 -1.10 -6.72
CA TRP A 54 -12.47 -2.24 -5.83
C TRP A 54 -12.15 -3.52 -6.59
N VAL A 55 -11.14 -4.25 -6.14
CA VAL A 55 -10.88 -5.63 -6.56
C VAL A 55 -11.59 -6.55 -5.58
N PRO A 56 -12.65 -7.29 -5.99
CA PRO A 56 -13.43 -8.11 -5.08
C PRO A 56 -12.60 -9.20 -4.42
N GLY A 57 -12.87 -9.48 -3.14
CA GLY A 57 -12.30 -10.65 -2.48
C GLY A 57 -12.78 -11.93 -3.15
N THR A 58 -11.92 -12.95 -3.23
CA THR A 58 -12.26 -14.20 -3.92
C THR A 58 -11.49 -15.39 -3.39
N TRP A 59 -12.02 -16.60 -3.60
CA TRP A 59 -11.32 -17.84 -3.30
C TRP A 59 -10.43 -18.25 -4.47
N VAL A 60 -9.15 -18.46 -4.20
CA VAL A 60 -8.13 -18.79 -5.23
C VAL A 60 -7.52 -20.14 -4.93
N THR A 61 -7.39 -20.99 -5.94
CA THR A 61 -6.61 -22.22 -5.85
C THR A 61 -5.14 -21.89 -5.65
N VAL A 62 -4.52 -22.49 -4.66
CA VAL A 62 -3.09 -22.25 -4.39
C VAL A 62 -2.22 -22.76 -5.56
N PRO A 63 -1.18 -22.00 -5.96
CA PRO A 63 -0.29 -22.42 -7.03
C PRO A 63 0.54 -23.64 -6.67
N GLU A 64 0.93 -23.78 -5.41
CA GLU A 64 1.68 -24.93 -4.88
C GLU A 64 1.19 -25.22 -3.45
N PRO A 65 1.03 -26.51 -3.04
CA PRO A 65 0.74 -26.86 -1.65
C PRO A 65 1.80 -26.29 -0.69
N GLY A 66 1.37 -25.81 0.46
CA GLY A 66 2.25 -25.20 1.46
C GLY A 66 2.35 -23.68 1.37
N LEU A 67 1.82 -23.04 0.32
CA LEU A 67 1.83 -21.58 0.19
C LEU A 67 0.60 -20.95 0.80
N LEU A 68 0.80 -19.75 1.36
CA LEU A 68 -0.21 -18.85 1.91
C LEU A 68 -0.17 -17.53 1.14
N TRP A 69 -1.31 -16.84 1.06
CA TRP A 69 -1.41 -15.55 0.43
C TRP A 69 -1.07 -14.42 1.41
N THR A 70 -0.13 -13.55 1.06
CA THR A 70 0.08 -12.27 1.72
C THR A 70 -0.68 -11.20 0.93
N PRO A 71 -1.71 -10.55 1.49
CA PRO A 71 -2.45 -9.50 0.79
C PRO A 71 -1.57 -8.32 0.42
N GLY A 72 -1.82 -7.72 -0.76
CA GLY A 72 -1.27 -6.43 -1.10
C GLY A 72 -1.89 -5.33 -0.25
N TYR A 73 -1.14 -4.23 -0.04
CA TYR A 73 -1.60 -3.12 0.77
C TYR A 73 -1.02 -1.78 0.32
N TRP A 74 -1.72 -0.70 0.64
CA TRP A 74 -1.22 0.65 0.47
C TRP A 74 -0.39 1.07 1.68
N GLY A 75 0.85 1.47 1.45
CA GLY A 75 1.75 2.02 2.46
C GLY A 75 2.07 3.48 2.17
N TRP A 76 2.13 4.31 3.20
CA TRP A 76 2.57 5.68 3.07
C TRP A 76 4.09 5.75 3.10
N ALA A 77 4.68 6.22 2.03
CA ALA A 77 6.13 6.39 1.90
C ALA A 77 6.44 7.63 1.07
N ASN A 78 7.39 8.44 1.53
CA ASN A 78 7.90 9.59 0.78
C ASN A 78 6.82 10.61 0.35
N GLY A 79 5.79 10.81 1.17
CA GLY A 79 4.75 11.79 0.88
C GLY A 79 3.63 11.30 -0.04
N ALA A 80 3.55 10.00 -0.29
CA ALA A 80 2.54 9.41 -1.15
C ALA A 80 2.18 7.98 -0.71
N PHE A 81 1.01 7.50 -1.15
CA PHE A 81 0.61 6.11 -1.01
C PHE A 81 1.23 5.28 -2.13
N VAL A 82 1.91 4.21 -1.74
CA VAL A 82 2.54 3.23 -2.63
C VAL A 82 1.88 1.89 -2.41
N PHE A 83 1.46 1.23 -3.49
CA PHE A 83 0.89 -0.11 -3.40
C PHE A 83 1.99 -1.17 -3.32
N ASN A 84 1.95 -1.96 -2.26
CA ASN A 84 2.78 -3.13 -2.05
C ASN A 84 2.02 -4.35 -2.57
N GLN A 85 2.53 -4.97 -3.62
CA GLN A 85 1.89 -6.10 -4.29
C GLN A 85 1.80 -7.33 -3.37
N GLY A 86 0.64 -8.00 -3.36
CA GLY A 86 0.49 -9.28 -2.67
C GLY A 86 1.24 -10.42 -3.37
N TYR A 87 1.53 -11.49 -2.63
CA TYR A 87 2.31 -12.62 -3.12
C TYR A 87 1.95 -13.93 -2.38
N TRP A 88 2.33 -15.05 -2.96
CA TRP A 88 2.27 -16.35 -2.33
C TRP A 88 3.63 -16.69 -1.69
N GLY A 89 3.62 -17.18 -0.47
CA GLY A 89 4.83 -17.60 0.26
C GLY A 89 4.53 -18.67 1.31
N PRO A 90 5.57 -19.31 1.87
CA PRO A 90 5.39 -20.36 2.89
C PRO A 90 4.83 -19.80 4.21
N GLN A 91 4.91 -18.49 4.40
CA GLN A 91 4.38 -17.75 5.54
C GLN A 91 3.74 -16.46 5.04
N VAL A 92 2.74 -15.97 5.78
CA VAL A 92 2.15 -14.65 5.52
C VAL A 92 3.09 -13.59 6.03
N GLY A 93 3.48 -12.67 5.15
CA GLY A 93 4.30 -11.51 5.47
C GLY A 93 3.47 -10.32 5.93
N PHE A 94 4.12 -9.17 6.05
CA PHE A 94 3.47 -7.93 6.44
C PHE A 94 2.50 -7.43 5.35
N TYR A 95 1.30 -7.09 5.75
CA TYR A 95 0.26 -6.53 4.88
C TYR A 95 -0.34 -5.23 5.44
N GLY A 96 0.54 -4.36 5.96
CA GLY A 96 0.17 -3.04 6.44
C GLY A 96 -0.52 -3.00 7.81
N GLY A 97 -0.63 -4.11 8.52
CA GLY A 97 -1.40 -4.17 9.76
C GLY A 97 -2.91 -4.05 9.54
N ILE A 98 -3.37 -4.19 8.30
CA ILE A 98 -4.76 -3.96 7.88
C ILE A 98 -5.63 -5.15 8.27
N ASN A 99 -6.77 -4.89 8.89
CA ASN A 99 -7.76 -5.92 9.15
C ASN A 99 -8.67 -6.11 7.93
N TYR A 100 -8.31 -7.07 7.05
CA TYR A 100 -9.14 -7.44 5.91
C TYR A 100 -10.29 -8.41 6.27
N GLY A 101 -10.34 -8.88 7.51
CA GLY A 101 -11.27 -9.93 7.93
C GLY A 101 -10.86 -11.33 7.44
N PHE A 102 -11.73 -12.32 7.67
CA PHE A 102 -11.60 -13.69 7.14
C PHE A 102 -10.25 -14.35 7.41
N GLY A 103 -9.69 -14.12 8.61
CA GLY A 103 -8.39 -14.64 9.02
C GLY A 103 -7.22 -13.68 8.83
N TYR A 104 -7.36 -12.57 8.11
CA TYR A 104 -6.37 -11.50 8.00
C TYR A 104 -6.71 -10.35 8.96
N VAL A 105 -6.19 -10.44 10.17
CA VAL A 105 -6.58 -9.56 11.30
C VAL A 105 -5.52 -8.52 11.67
N GLY A 106 -4.71 -8.14 10.71
CA GLY A 106 -3.65 -7.14 10.85
C GLY A 106 -2.24 -7.73 11.03
N VAL A 107 -2.11 -8.91 11.62
CA VAL A 107 -0.84 -9.62 11.81
C VAL A 107 -1.03 -11.10 11.53
N GLY A 108 -0.14 -11.69 10.72
CA GLY A 108 -0.15 -13.10 10.39
C GLY A 108 -1.45 -13.57 9.72
N TYR A 109 -1.79 -14.84 9.86
CA TYR A 109 -2.97 -15.44 9.26
C TYR A 109 -3.65 -16.43 10.20
N ALA A 110 -4.92 -16.24 10.46
CA ALA A 110 -5.74 -17.08 11.32
C ALA A 110 -6.80 -17.90 10.55
N GLY A 111 -6.82 -17.82 9.22
CA GLY A 111 -7.81 -18.49 8.38
C GLY A 111 -7.55 -19.98 8.19
N GLY A 112 -6.32 -20.45 8.44
CA GLY A 112 -5.96 -21.86 8.28
C GLY A 112 -4.46 -22.09 8.31
N TYR A 113 -4.09 -23.36 8.14
CA TYR A 113 -2.68 -23.79 8.07
C TYR A 113 -2.52 -25.06 7.25
N TRP A 114 -1.32 -25.30 6.75
CA TRP A 114 -0.95 -26.50 6.05
C TRP A 114 -0.43 -27.58 7.01
N GLN A 115 -0.89 -28.84 6.82
CA GLN A 115 -0.37 -30.00 7.52
C GLN A 115 -0.42 -31.22 6.59
N ASN A 116 0.69 -31.92 6.42
CA ASN A 116 0.81 -33.11 5.57
C ASN A 116 0.24 -32.93 4.15
N GLY A 117 0.48 -31.78 3.53
CA GLY A 117 -0.01 -31.47 2.18
C GLY A 117 -1.50 -31.13 2.09
N ALA A 118 -2.24 -31.13 3.18
CA ALA A 118 -3.63 -30.71 3.26
C ALA A 118 -3.78 -29.36 3.96
N PHE A 119 -4.72 -28.53 3.51
CA PHE A 119 -5.03 -27.27 4.16
C PHE A 119 -6.18 -27.43 5.15
N PHE A 120 -5.95 -27.01 6.39
CA PHE A 120 -6.93 -27.02 7.48
C PHE A 120 -7.54 -25.65 7.65
N TYR A 121 -8.85 -25.55 7.48
CA TYR A 121 -9.58 -24.28 7.51
C TYR A 121 -10.10 -23.95 8.92
N ASN A 122 -9.89 -22.72 9.36
CA ASN A 122 -10.53 -22.21 10.57
C ASN A 122 -11.96 -21.74 10.25
N ARG A 123 -12.95 -22.55 10.57
CA ARG A 123 -14.37 -22.23 10.33
C ARG A 123 -14.93 -21.10 11.21
N SER A 124 -14.17 -20.67 12.23
CA SER A 124 -14.59 -19.50 13.03
C SER A 124 -14.41 -18.17 12.30
N VAL A 125 -13.62 -18.14 11.22
CA VAL A 125 -13.34 -16.94 10.41
C VAL A 125 -13.57 -17.14 8.93
N ASN A 126 -13.80 -18.38 8.46
CA ASN A 126 -14.08 -18.70 7.07
C ASN A 126 -15.46 -19.33 6.88
N ASN A 127 -16.10 -18.96 5.79
CA ASN A 127 -17.35 -19.58 5.35
C ASN A 127 -17.05 -20.90 4.60
N VAL A 128 -16.87 -21.99 5.38
CA VAL A 128 -16.50 -23.32 4.89
C VAL A 128 -17.46 -24.37 5.47
N THR A 129 -18.26 -25.00 4.62
CA THR A 129 -19.19 -26.08 5.00
C THR A 129 -18.99 -27.36 4.19
N ASN A 130 -18.27 -27.27 3.09
CA ASN A 130 -18.07 -28.32 2.07
C ASN A 130 -16.62 -28.79 1.97
N VAL A 131 -15.83 -28.63 3.03
CA VAL A 131 -14.45 -29.09 3.14
C VAL A 131 -14.29 -30.01 4.36
N THR A 132 -13.43 -30.99 4.27
CA THR A 132 -13.24 -32.01 5.29
C THR A 132 -12.32 -31.55 6.42
N ASN A 133 -11.22 -30.89 6.05
CA ASN A 133 -10.17 -30.47 6.99
C ASN A 133 -10.53 -29.13 7.65
N VAL A 134 -11.27 -29.18 8.75
CA VAL A 134 -11.71 -27.98 9.47
C VAL A 134 -11.36 -28.03 10.95
N TYR A 135 -11.11 -26.86 11.53
CA TYR A 135 -11.01 -26.67 12.97
C TYR A 135 -11.75 -25.39 13.39
N SER A 136 -11.94 -25.20 14.69
CA SER A 136 -12.49 -23.96 15.23
C SER A 136 -11.52 -23.37 16.23
N LYS A 137 -11.04 -22.16 15.95
CA LYS A 137 -10.24 -21.37 16.86
C LYS A 137 -10.73 -19.94 16.85
N THR A 138 -11.24 -19.47 17.98
CA THR A 138 -11.65 -18.07 18.13
C THR A 138 -10.46 -17.15 17.95
N VAL A 139 -10.61 -16.15 17.11
CA VAL A 139 -9.60 -15.12 16.87
C VAL A 139 -10.01 -13.90 17.68
N VAL A 140 -9.21 -13.58 18.69
CA VAL A 140 -9.39 -12.34 19.46
C VAL A 140 -8.64 -11.24 18.74
N VAL A 141 -9.37 -10.31 18.15
CA VAL A 141 -8.76 -9.12 17.56
C VAL A 141 -8.64 -8.08 18.65
N ASN A 142 -7.47 -7.99 19.26
CA ASN A 142 -7.17 -6.99 20.27
C ASN A 142 -7.13 -5.60 19.61
N ASN A 143 -7.94 -4.66 20.13
CA ASN A 143 -8.06 -3.27 19.67
C ASN A 143 -8.60 -3.09 18.26
N ILE A 144 -9.83 -3.53 18.04
CA ILE A 144 -10.59 -2.99 16.93
C ILE A 144 -11.27 -1.71 17.40
N THR A 145 -10.62 -0.58 17.18
CA THR A 145 -11.37 0.54 16.66
C THR A 145 -11.78 0.09 15.26
N VAL A 146 -13.10 -0.06 15.02
CA VAL A 146 -13.63 -0.48 13.72
C VAL A 146 -13.47 0.68 12.75
N ASN A 147 -12.22 0.98 12.46
CA ASN A 147 -11.85 1.86 11.38
C ASN A 147 -11.48 0.90 10.25
N ASN A 148 -12.35 0.76 9.27
CA ASN A 148 -12.09 0.00 8.04
C ASN A 148 -10.97 0.66 7.22
N VAL A 149 -9.89 1.05 7.89
CA VAL A 149 -8.72 1.71 7.29
C VAL A 149 -8.03 0.72 6.37
N SER A 150 -7.84 1.14 5.13
CA SER A 150 -7.31 0.32 4.03
C SER A 150 -5.83 0.56 3.73
N TYR A 151 -5.10 1.30 4.59
CA TYR A 151 -3.72 1.68 4.36
C TYR A 151 -2.90 1.79 5.65
N ASN A 152 -1.58 1.67 5.50
CA ASN A 152 -0.60 1.82 6.58
C ASN A 152 0.14 3.16 6.44
N GLY A 153 0.37 3.84 7.55
CA GLY A 153 1.07 5.13 7.58
C GLY A 153 0.24 6.30 7.08
N GLY A 154 0.82 7.47 7.05
CA GLY A 154 0.12 8.72 6.68
C GLY A 154 -0.92 9.17 7.70
N SER A 155 -1.64 10.23 7.37
CA SER A 155 -2.68 10.77 8.26
C SER A 155 -3.89 9.83 8.31
N GLY A 156 -4.25 9.38 9.51
CA GLY A 156 -5.38 8.45 9.72
C GLY A 156 -5.10 7.00 9.37
N GLY A 157 -3.90 6.65 8.88
CA GLY A 157 -3.51 5.29 8.56
C GLY A 157 -3.10 4.45 9.77
N ILE A 158 -3.02 3.15 9.56
CA ILE A 158 -2.56 2.19 10.55
C ILE A 158 -1.06 2.38 10.78
N THR A 159 -0.62 2.39 12.03
CA THR A 159 0.80 2.61 12.41
C THR A 159 1.55 1.31 12.71
N ALA A 160 1.01 0.16 12.29
CA ALA A 160 1.66 -1.13 12.51
C ALA A 160 3.00 -1.21 11.78
N ARG A 161 3.93 -1.93 12.39
CA ARG A 161 5.22 -2.30 11.80
C ARG A 161 5.29 -3.81 11.62
N PRO A 162 6.07 -4.31 10.67
CA PRO A 162 6.25 -5.75 10.53
C PRO A 162 6.88 -6.34 11.80
N THR A 163 6.44 -7.52 12.16
CA THR A 163 7.08 -8.37 13.18
C THR A 163 8.34 -9.01 12.59
N ALA A 164 9.25 -9.50 13.43
CA ALA A 164 10.44 -10.21 12.96
C ALA A 164 10.10 -11.42 12.06
N GLN A 165 8.97 -12.08 12.30
CA GLN A 165 8.50 -13.18 11.46
C GLN A 165 8.02 -12.69 10.08
N GLU A 166 7.32 -11.57 10.02
CA GLU A 166 6.86 -10.95 8.77
C GLU A 166 8.03 -10.36 7.98
N GLU A 167 9.05 -9.83 8.65
CA GLU A 167 10.30 -9.40 8.01
C GLU A 167 11.06 -10.61 7.42
N ALA A 168 11.15 -11.72 8.15
CA ALA A 168 11.72 -12.95 7.62
C ALA A 168 10.94 -13.49 6.41
N ALA A 169 9.61 -13.41 6.45
CA ALA A 169 8.76 -13.78 5.32
C ALA A 169 9.03 -12.92 4.08
N ALA A 170 9.33 -11.62 4.24
CA ALA A 170 9.66 -10.71 3.12
C ALA A 170 10.95 -11.11 2.39
N HIS A 171 11.85 -11.83 3.02
CA HIS A 171 13.10 -12.35 2.44
C HIS A 171 12.99 -13.79 1.93
N ALA A 172 11.89 -14.48 2.20
CA ALA A 172 11.66 -15.84 1.72
C ALA A 172 11.38 -15.89 0.21
N ARG A 173 11.31 -17.11 -0.36
CA ARG A 173 10.89 -17.29 -1.75
C ARG A 173 9.43 -16.86 -1.92
N HIS A 174 9.18 -15.95 -2.86
CA HIS A 174 7.84 -15.52 -3.25
C HIS A 174 7.43 -16.07 -4.60
N VAL A 175 6.14 -16.40 -4.72
CA VAL A 175 5.50 -16.70 -5.99
C VAL A 175 4.51 -15.55 -6.29
N PRO A 176 4.57 -14.95 -7.48
CA PRO A 176 3.69 -13.84 -7.84
C PRO A 176 2.21 -14.27 -7.88
N PRO A 177 1.26 -13.32 -7.96
CA PRO A 177 -0.13 -13.63 -8.21
C PRO A 177 -0.30 -14.55 -9.41
N THR A 178 -1.21 -15.51 -9.31
CA THR A 178 -1.53 -16.43 -10.40
C THR A 178 -2.19 -15.69 -11.57
N SER A 179 -2.17 -16.28 -12.76
CA SER A 179 -2.82 -15.69 -13.95
C SER A 179 -4.31 -15.43 -13.71
N VAL A 180 -5.00 -16.29 -12.96
CA VAL A 180 -6.42 -16.09 -12.63
C VAL A 180 -6.64 -14.89 -11.69
N GLN A 181 -5.71 -14.61 -10.77
CA GLN A 181 -5.74 -13.40 -9.95
C GLN A 181 -5.47 -12.15 -10.77
N VAL A 182 -4.52 -12.20 -11.70
CA VAL A 182 -4.24 -11.08 -12.62
C VAL A 182 -5.45 -10.78 -13.49
N SER A 183 -6.08 -11.79 -14.09
CA SER A 183 -7.30 -11.62 -14.90
C SER A 183 -8.45 -11.07 -14.06
N HIS A 184 -8.60 -11.50 -12.80
CA HIS A 184 -9.61 -10.97 -11.89
C HIS A 184 -9.44 -9.46 -11.64
N VAL A 185 -8.21 -8.98 -11.45
CA VAL A 185 -7.90 -7.55 -11.32
C VAL A 185 -8.20 -6.80 -12.61
N GLN A 186 -7.83 -7.35 -13.77
CA GLN A 186 -8.11 -6.73 -15.07
C GLN A 186 -9.61 -6.61 -15.33
N GLU A 187 -10.38 -7.63 -15.00
CA GLU A 187 -11.84 -7.59 -15.15
C GLU A 187 -12.47 -6.57 -14.19
N ALA A 188 -11.97 -6.47 -12.96
CA ALA A 188 -12.39 -5.45 -12.01
C ALA A 188 -12.12 -4.04 -12.53
N SER A 189 -10.95 -3.78 -13.14
CA SER A 189 -10.57 -2.46 -13.67
C SER A 189 -11.41 -2.00 -14.86
N THR A 190 -12.08 -2.91 -15.55
CA THR A 190 -13.00 -2.56 -16.66
C THR A 190 -14.44 -2.35 -16.22
N ASN A 191 -14.79 -2.72 -14.99
CA ASN A 191 -16.13 -2.62 -14.46
C ASN A 191 -16.36 -1.27 -13.75
N ARG A 192 -17.02 -0.33 -14.40
CA ARG A 192 -17.27 1.01 -13.86
C ARG A 192 -17.98 1.03 -12.50
N GLN A 193 -18.83 0.04 -12.21
CA GLN A 193 -19.52 -0.04 -10.92
C GLN A 193 -18.58 -0.31 -9.75
N LEU A 194 -17.36 -0.76 -10.00
CA LEU A 194 -16.35 -1.02 -8.98
C LEU A 194 -15.50 0.21 -8.65
N PHE A 195 -15.56 1.27 -9.44
CA PHE A 195 -14.87 2.50 -9.16
C PHE A 195 -15.51 3.25 -7.98
N GLU A 196 -14.66 3.82 -7.12
CA GLU A 196 -15.08 4.59 -5.94
C GLU A 196 -15.97 5.77 -6.34
N SER A 197 -15.63 6.44 -7.42
CA SER A 197 -16.43 7.55 -8.01
C SER A 197 -17.89 7.17 -8.34
N GLN A 198 -18.18 5.87 -8.51
CA GLN A 198 -19.52 5.36 -8.81
C GLN A 198 -20.18 4.71 -7.60
N ASN A 199 -19.43 3.94 -6.82
CA ASN A 199 -19.98 3.13 -5.72
C ASN A 199 -19.88 3.79 -4.34
N HIS A 200 -19.11 4.89 -4.21
CA HIS A 200 -18.94 5.64 -2.98
C HIS A 200 -18.55 4.75 -1.77
N GLY A 201 -17.62 3.82 -2.00
CA GLY A 201 -17.14 2.88 -1.00
C GLY A 201 -18.08 1.69 -0.73
N LYS A 202 -19.15 1.52 -1.53
CA LYS A 202 -20.11 0.42 -1.44
C LYS A 202 -20.21 -0.34 -2.76
N PRO A 203 -19.18 -1.12 -3.13
CA PRO A 203 -19.18 -1.84 -4.40
C PRO A 203 -20.32 -2.86 -4.45
N PRO A 204 -21.06 -2.95 -5.59
CA PRO A 204 -22.11 -3.95 -5.77
C PRO A 204 -21.57 -5.37 -5.86
N ILE A 205 -20.29 -5.53 -6.16
CA ILE A 205 -19.55 -6.78 -6.13
C ILE A 205 -18.37 -6.59 -5.17
N ALA A 206 -18.58 -6.88 -3.90
CA ALA A 206 -17.53 -6.79 -2.89
C ALA A 206 -16.71 -8.08 -2.78
N ALA A 207 -17.32 -9.22 -3.11
CA ALA A 207 -16.67 -10.51 -3.16
C ALA A 207 -17.31 -11.46 -4.19
N THR A 208 -16.52 -12.42 -4.66
CA THR A 208 -16.93 -13.47 -5.60
C THR A 208 -16.51 -14.86 -5.07
N ALA A 209 -17.25 -15.90 -5.42
CA ALA A 209 -16.88 -17.27 -5.03
C ALA A 209 -15.65 -17.78 -5.80
N LYS A 210 -15.41 -17.28 -7.02
CA LYS A 210 -14.26 -17.66 -7.87
C LYS A 210 -13.73 -16.42 -8.60
N PRO A 211 -12.42 -16.38 -8.92
CA PRO A 211 -11.86 -15.26 -9.68
C PRO A 211 -12.55 -15.11 -11.05
N GLY A 212 -12.79 -13.89 -11.49
CA GLY A 212 -13.43 -13.60 -12.77
C GLY A 212 -14.94 -13.82 -12.82
N ASP A 213 -15.57 -14.33 -11.77
CA ASP A 213 -17.02 -14.53 -11.73
C ASP A 213 -17.73 -13.29 -11.20
N PHE A 214 -17.88 -12.28 -12.03
CA PHE A 214 -18.55 -11.01 -11.69
C PHE A 214 -20.05 -11.03 -11.94
N ARG A 215 -20.63 -12.17 -12.27
CA ARG A 215 -22.07 -12.31 -12.64
C ARG A 215 -22.83 -13.27 -11.76
N ALA A 216 -22.21 -14.41 -11.41
CA ALA A 216 -22.82 -15.42 -10.56
C ALA A 216 -22.14 -15.44 -9.19
N SER A 217 -22.87 -15.79 -8.13
CA SER A 217 -22.36 -15.94 -6.76
C SER A 217 -21.56 -14.73 -6.24
N VAL A 218 -22.03 -13.52 -6.59
CA VAL A 218 -21.44 -12.27 -6.13
C VAL A 218 -22.07 -11.83 -4.81
N VAL A 219 -21.25 -11.19 -3.96
CA VAL A 219 -21.69 -10.61 -2.69
C VAL A 219 -21.48 -9.11 -2.73
N ALA A 220 -22.53 -8.36 -2.47
CA ALA A 220 -22.46 -6.90 -2.39
C ALA A 220 -21.95 -6.42 -1.04
N ALA A 221 -21.39 -5.23 -1.00
CA ALA A 221 -21.06 -4.57 0.26
C ALA A 221 -22.34 -4.26 1.06
N LYS A 222 -22.33 -4.57 2.36
CA LYS A 222 -23.46 -4.32 3.28
C LYS A 222 -23.62 -2.86 3.63
N SER A 223 -22.49 -2.16 3.81
CA SER A 223 -22.45 -0.72 4.07
C SER A 223 -21.24 -0.12 3.39
N ALA A 224 -21.35 1.14 2.98
CA ALA A 224 -20.15 1.95 2.83
C ALA A 224 -19.54 2.06 4.23
N ALA A 225 -18.23 1.88 4.34
CA ALA A 225 -17.56 2.27 5.56
C ALA A 225 -17.87 3.74 5.83
N PRO A 226 -18.09 4.17 7.08
CA PRO A 226 -18.33 5.57 7.36
C PRO A 226 -17.18 6.37 6.75
N SER A 227 -17.53 7.29 5.84
CA SER A 227 -16.55 8.17 5.22
C SER A 227 -15.81 8.89 6.33
N TYR A 228 -14.51 8.72 6.42
CA TYR A 228 -13.67 9.51 7.28
C TYR A 228 -13.78 10.97 6.79
N LYS A 229 -14.66 11.73 7.40
CA LYS A 229 -14.58 13.18 7.33
C LYS A 229 -13.50 13.59 8.33
N PRO A 230 -12.43 14.29 7.91
CA PRO A 230 -11.52 14.91 8.85
C PRO A 230 -12.38 15.70 9.84
N ALA A 231 -12.13 15.52 11.14
CA ALA A 231 -12.89 16.22 12.17
C ALA A 231 -12.74 17.72 11.97
N GLU A 232 -13.80 18.36 11.47
CA GLU A 232 -13.94 19.80 11.57
C GLU A 232 -13.94 20.12 13.05
N ALA A 233 -13.00 20.95 13.48
CA ALA A 233 -12.85 21.39 14.84
C ALA A 233 -14.12 22.10 15.29
N ARG A 234 -15.05 21.35 15.94
CA ARG A 234 -16.13 21.95 16.72
C ARG A 234 -15.61 22.26 18.10
N GLY A 235 -15.50 23.56 18.37
CA GLY A 235 -15.27 24.06 19.70
C GLY A 235 -16.37 23.57 20.66
N GLY A 236 -15.98 22.99 21.78
CA GLY A 236 -16.86 22.51 22.84
C GLY A 236 -16.06 22.29 24.12
N THR A 237 -16.14 23.26 24.98
CA THR A 237 -16.02 23.33 26.46
C THR A 237 -15.31 22.21 27.23
N ALA A 238 -14.40 22.69 28.06
CA ALA A 238 -13.55 22.02 29.04
C ALA A 238 -14.23 20.96 29.94
N GLY A 239 -13.58 19.79 30.03
CA GLY A 239 -13.75 18.82 31.10
C GLY A 239 -12.37 18.27 31.49
N ARG A 240 -12.03 18.54 32.74
CA ARG A 240 -10.80 18.32 33.48
C ARG A 240 -10.23 16.90 33.39
N ALA A 241 -8.92 16.79 33.13
CA ALA A 241 -8.10 15.58 33.13
C ALA A 241 -7.88 14.98 34.53
N PRO A 242 -7.43 13.71 34.60
CA PRO A 242 -6.26 13.41 35.42
C PRO A 242 -5.06 12.87 34.63
N ALA A 243 -3.90 13.21 35.16
CA ALA A 243 -2.60 12.97 34.63
C ALA A 243 -2.15 11.49 34.69
N GLY A 244 -1.35 11.07 33.71
CA GLY A 244 -0.61 9.81 33.71
C GLY A 244 0.16 9.61 32.41
N ARG A 245 1.43 10.00 32.39
CA ARG A 245 2.41 9.67 31.34
C ARG A 245 2.76 8.18 31.35
N PRO A 246 3.27 7.55 30.26
CA PRO A 246 4.52 7.97 29.64
C PRO A 246 4.57 8.00 28.09
N ASN A 247 5.49 8.74 27.59
CA ASN A 247 5.94 8.89 26.21
C ASN A 247 6.26 7.58 25.50
N THR A 248 5.70 7.45 24.27
CA THR A 248 6.33 6.70 23.17
C THR A 248 6.26 7.57 21.92
N PRO A 249 7.35 7.70 21.11
CA PRO A 249 7.40 8.68 20.03
C PRO A 249 6.51 8.25 18.86
N ALA A 250 5.62 9.14 18.43
CA ALA A 250 4.93 9.06 17.15
C ALA A 250 5.97 9.09 16.01
N ALA A 251 5.86 8.18 15.04
CA ALA A 251 6.68 8.21 13.84
C ALA A 251 6.34 9.47 13.03
N ASN A 252 7.29 10.40 12.96
CA ASN A 252 7.12 11.76 12.51
C ASN A 252 6.95 11.86 10.99
N THR A 253 5.77 12.32 10.55
CA THR A 253 5.69 13.06 9.28
C THR A 253 6.48 14.35 9.49
N PRO A 254 7.48 14.67 8.63
CA PRO A 254 8.28 15.87 8.83
C PRO A 254 7.41 17.14 8.84
N THR A 255 7.36 17.82 9.95
CA THR A 255 6.69 19.13 10.08
C THR A 255 7.60 20.23 9.57
N HIS A 256 8.90 20.05 9.78
CA HIS A 256 9.93 21.02 9.39
C HIS A 256 10.88 20.48 8.32
N ALA A 257 11.44 21.38 7.53
CA ALA A 257 12.42 21.06 6.50
C ALA A 257 13.69 20.38 7.05
N SER A 258 14.04 20.61 8.32
CA SER A 258 15.15 19.95 9.02
C SER A 258 14.94 18.44 9.23
N GLU A 259 13.70 17.98 9.25
CA GLU A 259 13.32 16.57 9.47
C GLU A 259 13.29 15.77 8.16
N ILE A 260 13.43 16.43 7.02
CA ILE A 260 13.45 15.78 5.71
C ILE A 260 14.74 14.97 5.56
N THR A 261 14.64 13.66 5.45
CA THR A 261 15.76 12.79 5.08
C THR A 261 15.93 12.80 3.55
N PRO A 262 17.05 13.29 2.99
CA PRO A 262 17.25 13.32 1.55
C PRO A 262 17.32 11.93 0.94
N THR A 263 16.46 11.64 -0.02
CA THR A 263 16.58 10.43 -0.85
C THR A 263 17.56 10.72 -1.99
N ARG A 264 18.66 9.96 -2.06
CA ARG A 264 19.71 10.14 -3.07
C ARG A 264 19.88 8.85 -3.89
N PRO A 265 19.04 8.66 -4.94
CA PRO A 265 19.20 7.49 -5.80
C PRO A 265 20.56 7.53 -6.49
N ALA A 266 21.16 6.36 -6.67
CA ALA A 266 22.38 6.23 -7.45
C ALA A 266 22.10 6.47 -8.95
N ALA A 267 23.07 7.05 -9.64
CA ALA A 267 22.98 7.19 -11.08
C ALA A 267 23.02 5.80 -11.76
N PRO A 268 22.32 5.63 -12.89
CA PRO A 268 22.34 4.38 -13.63
C PRO A 268 23.76 4.01 -14.09
N ASN A 269 24.11 2.74 -13.97
CA ASN A 269 25.33 2.19 -14.55
C ASN A 269 24.99 1.56 -15.92
N THR A 270 25.39 2.22 -16.99
CA THR A 270 25.10 1.81 -18.38
C THR A 270 26.23 0.98 -19.01
N GLY A 271 27.34 0.81 -18.27
CA GLY A 271 28.57 0.19 -18.81
C GLY A 271 29.33 1.07 -19.81
N LYS A 272 28.93 2.35 -19.97
CA LYS A 272 29.60 3.34 -20.83
C LYS A 272 30.15 4.47 -19.94
N PRO A 273 31.47 4.50 -19.66
CA PRO A 273 32.04 5.39 -18.63
C PRO A 273 31.70 6.88 -18.81
N ALA A 274 31.72 7.38 -20.04
CA ALA A 274 31.41 8.79 -20.32
C ALA A 274 29.93 9.13 -20.07
N LEU A 275 29.02 8.20 -20.34
CA LEU A 275 27.59 8.37 -20.09
C LEU A 275 27.29 8.27 -18.60
N ASP A 276 27.92 7.33 -17.93
CA ASP A 276 27.78 7.12 -16.49
C ASP A 276 28.29 8.34 -15.72
N GLN A 277 29.43 8.90 -16.12
CA GLN A 277 29.95 10.15 -15.56
C GLN A 277 28.97 11.33 -15.76
N LYS A 278 28.39 11.45 -16.97
CA LYS A 278 27.37 12.48 -17.24
C LYS A 278 26.13 12.31 -16.34
N TYR A 279 25.63 11.08 -16.17
CA TYR A 279 24.49 10.80 -15.32
C TYR A 279 24.81 11.09 -13.85
N GLN A 280 25.99 10.74 -13.37
CA GLN A 280 26.45 11.06 -12.02
C GLN A 280 26.51 12.57 -11.78
N GLN A 281 27.01 13.34 -12.75
CA GLN A 281 27.05 14.81 -12.66
C GLN A 281 25.64 15.40 -12.58
N GLN A 282 24.69 14.90 -13.38
CA GLN A 282 23.30 15.34 -13.34
C GLN A 282 22.64 15.04 -11.99
N GLN A 283 22.90 13.84 -11.44
CA GLN A 283 22.38 13.44 -10.14
C GLN A 283 22.94 14.32 -9.01
N ASN A 284 24.25 14.58 -9.04
CA ASN A 284 24.91 15.44 -8.06
C ASN A 284 24.39 16.91 -8.13
N ALA A 285 24.15 17.42 -9.35
CA ALA A 285 23.60 18.76 -9.53
C ALA A 285 22.15 18.85 -8.99
N LEU A 286 21.33 17.84 -9.23
CA LEU A 286 19.96 17.78 -8.68
C LEU A 286 19.97 17.70 -7.16
N ASN A 287 20.81 16.84 -6.58
CA ASN A 287 20.94 16.69 -5.14
C ASN A 287 21.38 18.00 -4.47
N ALA A 288 22.38 18.70 -5.04
CA ALA A 288 22.85 19.98 -4.54
C ALA A 288 21.76 21.07 -4.59
N LYS A 289 20.95 21.09 -5.67
CA LYS A 289 19.79 21.98 -5.77
C LYS A 289 18.76 21.69 -4.68
N GLN A 290 18.40 20.44 -4.49
CA GLN A 290 17.41 20.01 -3.49
C GLN A 290 17.88 20.27 -2.06
N ASP A 291 19.17 20.06 -1.76
CA ASP A 291 19.76 20.42 -0.47
C ASP A 291 19.67 21.93 -0.18
N LYS A 292 19.94 22.76 -1.20
CA LYS A 292 19.82 24.23 -1.07
C LYS A 292 18.37 24.67 -0.82
N GLU A 293 17.42 24.10 -1.54
CA GLU A 293 15.99 24.39 -1.36
C GLU A 293 15.51 24.00 0.05
N ARG A 294 15.93 22.83 0.54
CA ARG A 294 15.64 22.37 1.91
C ARG A 294 16.22 23.31 2.96
N GLN A 295 17.50 23.71 2.81
CA GLN A 295 18.14 24.65 3.74
C GLN A 295 17.45 26.02 3.76
N ASN A 296 17.01 26.51 2.60
CA ASN A 296 16.29 27.78 2.51
C ASN A 296 14.94 27.70 3.23
N LEU A 297 14.18 26.62 3.05
CA LEU A 297 12.92 26.42 3.75
C LEU A 297 13.14 26.30 5.26
N GLN A 298 14.13 25.51 5.70
CA GLN A 298 14.50 25.38 7.10
C GLN A 298 14.78 26.73 7.74
N LYS A 299 15.62 27.53 7.08
CA LYS A 299 15.97 28.86 7.56
C LYS A 299 14.75 29.80 7.67
N SER A 300 13.84 29.74 6.71
CA SER A 300 12.59 30.50 6.75
C SER A 300 11.71 30.08 7.93
N GLN A 301 11.56 28.78 8.16
CA GLN A 301 10.76 28.22 9.26
C GLN A 301 11.36 28.59 10.62
N GLU A 302 12.69 28.52 10.78
CA GLU A 302 13.38 28.95 12.00
C GLU A 302 13.18 30.46 12.29
N GLN A 303 13.22 31.30 11.26
CA GLN A 303 12.95 32.74 11.40
C GLN A 303 11.50 33.01 11.83
N GLU A 304 10.51 32.29 11.27
CA GLU A 304 9.12 32.42 11.69
C GLU A 304 8.92 31.99 13.16
N HIS A 305 9.58 30.96 13.62
CA HIS A 305 9.55 30.54 15.03
C HIS A 305 10.16 31.58 15.95
N GLN A 306 11.33 32.14 15.57
CA GLN A 306 11.97 33.22 16.35
C GLN A 306 11.07 34.44 16.47
N HIS A 307 10.41 34.80 15.37
CA HIS A 307 9.48 35.95 15.36
C HIS A 307 8.25 35.70 16.27
N LEU A 308 7.66 34.49 16.22
CA LEU A 308 6.56 34.13 17.12
C LEU A 308 6.96 34.14 18.59
N ALA A 309 8.18 33.68 18.89
CA ALA A 309 8.71 33.67 20.24
C ALA A 309 8.89 35.14 20.78
N GLN A 310 9.42 36.03 19.93
CA GLN A 310 9.59 37.43 20.29
C GLN A 310 8.25 38.15 20.51
N GLN A 311 7.23 37.82 19.73
CA GLN A 311 5.90 38.43 19.85
C GLN A 311 5.04 37.79 20.97
N LYS A 312 5.56 36.79 21.71
CA LYS A 312 4.79 36.03 22.70
C LYS A 312 3.44 35.55 22.13
N ALA A 313 3.46 35.06 20.89
CA ALA A 313 2.27 34.68 20.15
C ALA A 313 1.41 33.67 20.90
N SER A 314 0.08 33.75 20.71
CA SER A 314 -0.90 32.85 21.31
C SER A 314 -0.75 31.40 20.78
N GLU A 315 -1.16 30.40 21.54
CA GLU A 315 -1.10 28.99 21.11
C GLU A 315 -1.83 28.71 19.77
N PRO A 316 -3.01 29.29 19.47
CA PRO A 316 -3.63 29.15 18.16
C PRO A 316 -2.76 29.69 17.00
N ALA A 317 -2.06 30.82 17.21
CA ALA A 317 -1.18 31.38 16.19
C ALA A 317 0.04 30.49 15.94
N LYS A 318 0.61 29.89 16.98
CA LYS A 318 1.69 28.90 16.85
C LYS A 318 1.25 27.67 16.07
N GLN A 319 0.07 27.11 16.41
CA GLN A 319 -0.50 25.97 15.69
C GLN A 319 -0.74 26.27 14.21
N GLN A 320 -1.17 27.47 13.86
CA GLN A 320 -1.38 27.87 12.47
C GLN A 320 -0.07 27.92 11.68
N VAL A 321 1.02 28.39 12.32
CA VAL A 321 2.34 28.38 11.69
C VAL A 321 2.90 26.98 11.55
N GLU A 322 2.71 26.09 12.52
CA GLU A 322 3.08 24.69 12.42
C GLU A 322 2.36 23.99 11.25
N GLN A 323 1.06 24.20 11.09
CA GLN A 323 0.32 23.66 9.94
C GLN A 323 0.86 24.21 8.60
N LYS A 324 1.19 25.49 8.54
CA LYS A 324 1.82 26.10 7.35
C LYS A 324 3.18 25.45 7.06
N HIS A 325 4.02 25.27 8.09
CA HIS A 325 5.32 24.60 7.94
C HIS A 325 5.19 23.17 7.45
N GLN A 326 4.24 22.42 7.98
CA GLN A 326 3.95 21.07 7.53
C GLN A 326 3.55 21.04 6.05
N GLN A 327 2.66 21.95 5.61
CA GLN A 327 2.27 22.05 4.20
C GLN A 327 3.46 22.41 3.29
N GLN A 328 4.27 23.40 3.69
CA GLN A 328 5.46 23.78 2.92
C GLN A 328 6.47 22.64 2.80
N THR A 329 6.68 21.92 3.89
CA THR A 329 7.59 20.77 3.95
C THR A 329 7.12 19.65 3.03
N GLN A 330 5.83 19.35 3.03
CA GLN A 330 5.21 18.35 2.13
C GLN A 330 5.32 18.78 0.66
N GLN A 331 5.03 20.04 0.34
CA GLN A 331 5.17 20.56 -1.03
C GLN A 331 6.61 20.47 -1.54
N LEU A 332 7.60 20.76 -0.69
CA LEU A 332 9.01 20.64 -1.05
C LEU A 332 9.40 19.19 -1.32
N GLN A 333 8.96 18.25 -0.49
CA GLN A 333 9.19 16.83 -0.70
C GLN A 333 8.57 16.30 -2.00
N GLN A 334 7.32 16.69 -2.29
CA GLN A 334 6.65 16.33 -3.54
C GLN A 334 7.42 16.87 -4.76
N LYS A 335 7.83 18.13 -4.71
CA LYS A 335 8.64 18.75 -5.77
C LYS A 335 9.93 17.96 -6.01
N HIS A 336 10.66 17.64 -4.94
CA HIS A 336 11.92 16.89 -5.03
C HIS A 336 11.71 15.48 -5.62
N THR A 337 10.65 14.80 -5.21
CA THR A 337 10.29 13.48 -5.75
C THR A 337 10.03 13.55 -7.27
N VAL A 338 9.24 14.51 -7.72
CA VAL A 338 8.95 14.71 -9.15
C VAL A 338 10.21 15.05 -9.96
N GLU A 339 11.10 15.90 -9.42
CA GLU A 339 12.36 16.22 -10.07
C GLU A 339 13.29 15.03 -10.22
N GLN A 340 13.37 14.16 -9.18
CA GLN A 340 14.15 12.92 -9.23
C GLN A 340 13.57 11.94 -10.24
N GLN A 341 12.25 11.75 -10.28
CA GLN A 341 11.58 10.89 -11.27
C GLN A 341 11.85 11.35 -12.70
N LYS A 342 11.71 12.66 -12.98
CA LYS A 342 12.03 13.23 -14.30
C LYS A 342 13.48 13.02 -14.70
N LEU A 343 14.41 13.08 -13.76
CA LEU A 343 15.82 12.81 -14.05
C LEU A 343 16.04 11.32 -14.35
N GLN A 344 15.46 10.43 -13.56
CA GLN A 344 15.54 8.98 -13.79
C GLN A 344 14.94 8.58 -15.14
N GLU A 345 13.80 9.17 -15.52
CA GLU A 345 13.17 8.94 -16.81
C GLU A 345 14.08 9.36 -17.97
N LYS A 346 14.73 10.52 -17.88
CA LYS A 346 15.71 10.98 -18.87
C LYS A 346 16.96 10.11 -18.96
N GLN A 347 17.31 9.41 -17.89
CA GLN A 347 18.47 8.53 -17.79
C GLN A 347 18.14 7.06 -18.14
N ARG A 348 16.87 6.72 -18.41
CA ARG A 348 16.49 5.38 -18.86
C ARG A 348 17.13 5.09 -20.24
N PRO A 349 17.77 3.92 -20.41
CA PRO A 349 18.22 3.49 -21.72
C PRO A 349 17.04 3.36 -22.68
N ALA A 350 17.19 3.82 -23.90
CA ALA A 350 16.18 3.61 -24.95
C ALA A 350 15.89 2.10 -25.10
N PRO A 351 14.61 1.71 -25.28
CA PRO A 351 14.27 0.31 -25.55
C PRO A 351 15.09 -0.20 -26.74
N ALA A 352 15.70 -1.38 -26.61
CA ALA A 352 16.44 -2.00 -27.68
C ALA A 352 15.56 -2.10 -28.92
N ALA A 353 16.04 -1.55 -30.07
CA ALA A 353 15.34 -1.61 -31.33
C ALA A 353 15.07 -3.08 -31.69
N LYS A 354 13.80 -3.39 -32.02
CA LYS A 354 13.43 -4.72 -32.52
C LYS A 354 14.32 -5.11 -33.69
N PRO A 355 14.83 -6.36 -33.77
CA PRO A 355 15.56 -6.83 -34.92
C PRO A 355 14.69 -6.66 -36.18
N LYS A 356 15.24 -6.04 -37.20
CA LYS A 356 14.60 -5.99 -38.52
C LYS A 356 14.50 -7.42 -39.04
N GLU A 357 13.30 -7.90 -39.27
CA GLU A 357 13.07 -9.13 -40.04
C GLU A 357 13.69 -8.97 -41.41
N THR A 358 14.76 -9.69 -41.67
CA THR A 358 15.30 -9.90 -43.01
C THR A 358 14.29 -10.75 -43.78
N LYS A 359 13.53 -10.12 -44.67
CA LYS A 359 12.77 -10.85 -45.67
C LYS A 359 13.77 -11.55 -46.61
N GLU A 360 13.94 -12.85 -46.41
CA GLU A 360 14.51 -13.71 -47.46
C GLU A 360 13.54 -13.70 -48.64
N LYS A 361 14.05 -13.20 -49.77
CA LYS A 361 13.44 -13.40 -51.09
C LYS A 361 13.80 -14.82 -51.57
N ASN A 362 12.81 -15.67 -51.69
CA ASN A 362 12.79 -16.77 -52.63
C ASN A 362 11.98 -16.36 -53.85
#